data_98c0a46780b924579245a2452d2ac4d9
#
_entry.id   98c0a46780b924579245a2452d2ac4d9
#
_cell.length_a   1.000
_cell.length_b   1.000
_cell.length_c   1.000
_cell.angle_alpha   90.00
_cell.angle_beta   90.00
_cell.angle_gamma   90.00
#
_symmetry.space_group_name_H-M   'P 1'
#
loop_
_entity.id
_entity.type
_entity.pdbx_description
1 polymer ?
#
loop_
_entity_poly.entity_id
_entity_poly.type
_entity_poly.pdbx_seq_one_letter_code
_entity_poly.pdbx_strand_id
1 'polypeptide(L)'
;TDLEERFLPRAEGMVLNFVSLSEPSLIITSDNKVLDELHDGLNRDPIALSEVPPFVINTLLAAEDSNYYQHEGVDFIAILSAVLDNLRGVTRGGSTITSQVAKQSFVGDEISIRRKVAEAVVAADLERRYTKDQILEYYINSIYWGSGAYGLQSAAFEYFDKTIQELTLDEAATLVVIIRSPAYYNPRKYPDRVLERRNNVLDIMLKEGFIVDIQARSAKLAPLVISEQNNIENNAEHVSAEVKRQLLNDPQFAFLGNTKEDRKKK
;
A
#
# COMPACT_ATOMS: atom_id res chain seq x y z
N THR A 1 -9.93 11.39 28.66
CA THR A 1 -8.62 11.15 29.33
C THR A 1 -7.59 12.12 28.79
N ASP A 2 -6.54 12.43 29.54
CA ASP A 2 -5.43 13.35 29.13
C ASP A 2 -4.78 12.92 27.78
N LEU A 3 -4.83 11.64 27.44
CA LEU A 3 -4.36 11.10 26.17
C LEU A 3 -5.31 11.44 25.01
N GLU A 4 -6.62 11.35 25.21
CA GLU A 4 -7.59 11.72 24.18
C GLU A 4 -7.52 13.22 23.89
N GLU A 5 -7.54 14.07 24.89
CA GLU A 5 -7.43 15.53 24.70
C GLU A 5 -6.16 15.95 23.95
N ARG A 6 -5.06 15.20 24.13
CA ARG A 6 -3.78 15.51 23.51
C ARG A 6 -3.65 15.01 22.07
N PHE A 7 -4.29 13.89 21.70
CA PHE A 7 -4.13 13.23 20.40
C PHE A 7 -5.38 13.32 19.52
N LEU A 8 -6.58 13.54 20.09
CA LEU A 8 -7.81 13.79 19.32
C LEU A 8 -7.67 14.90 18.26
N PRO A 9 -7.01 16.06 18.53
CA PRO A 9 -6.85 17.08 17.48
C PRO A 9 -6.09 16.59 16.25
N ARG A 10 -5.16 15.63 16.41
CA ARG A 10 -4.47 14.99 15.28
C ARG A 10 -5.39 13.99 14.57
N ALA A 11 -6.20 13.26 15.32
CA ALA A 11 -7.19 12.35 14.78
C ALA A 11 -8.28 13.09 14.01
N GLU A 12 -8.82 14.16 14.57
CA GLU A 12 -9.83 15.01 13.91
C GLU A 12 -9.31 15.68 12.64
N GLY A 13 -8.01 15.97 12.57
CA GLY A 13 -7.33 16.50 11.40
C GLY A 13 -7.03 15.47 10.33
N MET A 14 -7.08 14.16 10.65
CA MET A 14 -6.84 13.10 9.68
C MET A 14 -8.12 12.81 8.89
N VAL A 15 -8.14 13.21 7.64
CA VAL A 15 -9.18 12.87 6.67
C VAL A 15 -8.58 11.90 5.67
N LEU A 16 -9.26 10.78 5.42
CA LEU A 16 -8.89 9.88 4.32
C LEU A 16 -9.20 10.60 3.00
N ASN A 17 -8.15 11.12 2.38
CA ASN A 17 -8.30 11.90 1.17
C ASN A 17 -8.18 10.99 -0.07
N PHE A 18 -9.31 10.42 -0.50
CA PHE A 18 -9.39 9.62 -1.71
C PHE A 18 -9.13 10.46 -2.98
N VAL A 19 -9.34 11.76 -2.93
CA VAL A 19 -9.08 12.66 -4.08
C VAL A 19 -7.58 12.86 -4.31
N SER A 20 -6.75 12.76 -3.27
CA SER A 20 -5.29 12.81 -3.44
C SER A 20 -4.68 11.52 -4.01
N LEU A 21 -5.50 10.51 -4.22
CA LEU A 21 -5.17 9.28 -4.96
C LEU A 21 -5.53 9.45 -6.45
N SER A 22 -5.35 10.67 -7.00
CA SER A 22 -5.73 11.04 -8.36
C SER A 22 -4.96 10.23 -9.40
N GLU A 23 -5.65 9.96 -10.51
CA GLU A 23 -5.05 9.40 -11.72
C GLU A 23 -3.91 10.28 -12.23
N PRO A 24 -2.85 9.67 -12.83
CA PRO A 24 -1.77 10.43 -13.42
C PRO A 24 -2.26 11.26 -14.62
N SER A 25 -1.64 12.41 -14.83
CA SER A 25 -1.85 13.15 -16.07
C SER A 25 -1.00 12.53 -17.19
N LEU A 26 -1.61 12.19 -18.31
CA LEU A 26 -0.89 11.54 -19.40
C LEU A 26 -0.28 12.56 -20.37
N ILE A 27 0.99 12.36 -20.74
CA ILE A 27 1.59 12.98 -21.91
C ILE A 27 1.37 12.02 -23.08
N ILE A 28 0.57 12.44 -24.05
CA ILE A 28 0.28 11.64 -25.22
C ILE A 28 0.91 12.25 -26.49
N THR A 29 1.36 11.41 -27.40
CA THR A 29 1.85 11.81 -28.71
C THR A 29 0.69 12.16 -29.65
N SER A 30 0.98 12.83 -30.78
CA SER A 30 -0.02 13.18 -31.78
C SER A 30 -0.73 11.97 -32.43
N ASP A 31 -0.13 10.78 -32.30
CA ASP A 31 -0.72 9.50 -32.74
C ASP A 31 -1.41 8.74 -31.59
N ASN A 32 -1.73 9.43 -30.48
CA ASN A 32 -2.44 8.93 -29.31
C ASN A 32 -1.73 7.82 -28.51
N LYS A 33 -0.42 7.73 -28.61
CA LYS A 33 0.36 6.85 -27.74
C LYS A 33 0.74 7.57 -26.47
N VAL A 34 0.67 6.89 -25.34
CA VAL A 34 1.17 7.42 -24.07
C VAL A 34 2.68 7.50 -24.16
N LEU A 35 3.21 8.72 -24.04
CA LEU A 35 4.64 8.99 -24.04
C LEU A 35 5.19 8.92 -22.61
N ASP A 36 4.44 9.44 -21.66
CA ASP A 36 4.79 9.45 -20.24
C ASP A 36 3.57 9.74 -19.37
N GLU A 37 3.68 9.42 -18.08
CA GLU A 37 2.67 9.70 -17.07
C GLU A 37 3.22 10.72 -16.06
N LEU A 38 2.55 11.85 -15.94
CA LEU A 38 2.90 12.86 -14.97
C LEU A 38 2.23 12.54 -13.63
N HIS A 39 3.02 12.01 -12.71
CA HIS A 39 2.63 11.84 -11.33
C HIS A 39 3.05 13.07 -10.51
N ASP A 40 2.40 13.32 -9.39
CA ASP A 40 2.83 14.31 -8.38
C ASP A 40 4.06 13.81 -7.57
N GLY A 41 4.84 12.92 -8.15
CA GLY A 41 6.01 12.25 -7.58
C GLY A 41 5.72 10.84 -7.06
N LEU A 42 4.48 10.36 -7.14
CA LEU A 42 4.07 9.03 -6.68
C LEU A 42 3.35 8.29 -7.82
N ASN A 43 3.91 7.14 -8.21
CA ASN A 43 3.25 6.26 -9.17
C ASN A 43 2.07 5.59 -8.45
N ARG A 44 0.83 6.06 -8.73
CA ARG A 44 -0.42 5.57 -8.16
C ARG A 44 -1.42 5.30 -9.26
N ASP A 45 -2.00 4.13 -9.19
CA ASP A 45 -3.13 3.71 -10.02
C ASP A 45 -4.23 3.21 -9.04
N PRO A 46 -5.15 4.10 -8.60
CA PRO A 46 -6.13 3.76 -7.59
C PRO A 46 -7.16 2.78 -8.14
N ILE A 47 -7.53 1.80 -7.32
CA ILE A 47 -8.54 0.80 -7.65
C ILE A 47 -9.63 0.78 -6.58
N ALA A 48 -10.90 0.66 -6.99
CA ALA A 48 -11.98 0.47 -6.05
C ALA A 48 -11.87 -0.91 -5.37
N LEU A 49 -12.18 -0.99 -4.08
CA LEU A 49 -12.13 -2.26 -3.34
C LEU A 49 -12.98 -3.35 -3.98
N SER A 50 -14.11 -2.96 -4.59
CA SER A 50 -15.02 -3.88 -5.29
C SER A 50 -14.43 -4.51 -6.54
N GLU A 51 -13.37 -3.94 -7.10
CA GLU A 51 -12.69 -4.43 -8.30
C GLU A 51 -11.52 -5.37 -7.94
N VAL A 52 -11.11 -5.41 -6.67
CA VAL A 52 -10.05 -6.29 -6.20
C VAL A 52 -10.57 -7.71 -6.00
N PRO A 53 -9.95 -8.72 -6.61
CA PRO A 53 -10.37 -10.11 -6.43
C PRO A 53 -10.38 -10.53 -4.94
N PRO A 54 -11.43 -11.23 -4.47
CA PRO A 54 -11.54 -11.59 -3.05
C PRO A 54 -10.34 -12.36 -2.49
N PHE A 55 -9.68 -13.18 -3.29
CA PHE A 55 -8.51 -13.93 -2.83
C PHE A 55 -7.30 -13.01 -2.54
N VAL A 56 -7.16 -11.89 -3.26
CA VAL A 56 -6.11 -10.90 -3.02
C VAL A 56 -6.34 -10.19 -1.68
N ILE A 57 -7.59 -9.77 -1.43
CA ILE A 57 -7.97 -9.19 -0.14
C ILE A 57 -7.76 -10.19 1.00
N ASN A 58 -8.20 -11.43 0.83
CA ASN A 58 -8.01 -12.47 1.83
C ASN A 58 -6.53 -12.75 2.12
N THR A 59 -5.67 -12.68 1.09
CA THR A 59 -4.22 -12.82 1.26
C THR A 59 -3.65 -11.68 2.08
N LEU A 60 -4.06 -10.45 1.79
CA LEU A 60 -3.66 -9.25 2.54
C LEU A 60 -4.10 -9.36 4.01
N LEU A 61 -5.36 -9.65 4.24
CA LEU A 61 -5.91 -9.76 5.59
C LEU A 61 -5.26 -10.89 6.38
N ALA A 62 -5.06 -12.06 5.79
CA ALA A 62 -4.41 -13.19 6.46
C ALA A 62 -3.01 -12.86 6.95
N ALA A 63 -2.26 -12.05 6.20
CA ALA A 63 -0.88 -11.72 6.51
C ALA A 63 -0.73 -10.52 7.44
N GLU A 64 -1.56 -9.49 7.28
CA GLU A 64 -1.44 -8.20 7.97
C GLU A 64 -2.40 -8.06 9.14
N ASP A 65 -3.65 -8.57 8.99
CA ASP A 65 -4.71 -8.34 9.98
C ASP A 65 -5.86 -9.34 9.81
N SER A 66 -5.67 -10.58 10.26
CA SER A 66 -6.65 -11.67 10.04
C SER A 66 -8.03 -11.41 10.69
N ASN A 67 -8.08 -10.56 11.72
CA ASN A 67 -9.30 -10.20 12.43
C ASN A 67 -9.83 -8.81 12.02
N TYR A 68 -9.43 -8.28 10.89
CA TYR A 68 -9.71 -6.91 10.46
C TYR A 68 -11.17 -6.50 10.64
N TYR A 69 -12.09 -7.32 10.20
CA TYR A 69 -13.54 -7.04 10.28
C TYR A 69 -14.15 -7.27 11.67
N GLN A 70 -13.37 -7.75 12.66
CA GLN A 70 -13.87 -8.13 13.99
C GLN A 70 -13.48 -7.15 15.10
N HIS A 71 -12.43 -6.34 14.91
CA HIS A 71 -11.97 -5.36 15.89
C HIS A 71 -12.34 -3.93 15.49
N GLU A 72 -12.24 -3.01 16.45
CA GLU A 72 -12.51 -1.57 16.29
C GLU A 72 -11.18 -0.76 16.34
N GLY A 73 -10.37 -0.85 15.30
CA GLY A 73 -9.12 -0.11 15.10
C GLY A 73 -7.90 -0.72 15.77
N VAL A 74 -8.04 -1.38 16.90
CA VAL A 74 -6.97 -2.02 17.65
C VAL A 74 -7.36 -3.44 18.03
N ASP A 75 -6.56 -4.43 17.61
CA ASP A 75 -6.74 -5.83 18.04
C ASP A 75 -5.89 -6.10 19.29
N PHE A 76 -6.50 -5.98 20.46
CA PHE A 76 -5.85 -6.24 21.75
C PHE A 76 -5.41 -7.70 21.89
N ILE A 77 -6.14 -8.65 21.28
CA ILE A 77 -5.82 -10.07 21.32
C ILE A 77 -4.56 -10.33 20.46
N ALA A 78 -4.49 -9.72 19.27
CA ALA A 78 -3.30 -9.82 18.42
C ALA A 78 -2.07 -9.17 19.07
N ILE A 79 -2.24 -8.04 19.77
CA ILE A 79 -1.14 -7.40 20.52
C ILE A 79 -0.62 -8.33 21.62
N LEU A 80 -1.53 -8.90 22.42
CA LEU A 80 -1.15 -9.81 23.51
C LEU A 80 -0.47 -11.07 22.96
N SER A 81 -1.02 -11.64 21.90
CA SER A 81 -0.45 -12.80 21.21
C SER A 81 0.95 -12.49 20.66
N ALA A 82 1.13 -11.32 20.03
CA ALA A 82 2.43 -10.89 19.51
C ALA A 82 3.49 -10.72 20.61
N VAL A 83 3.10 -10.22 21.78
CA VAL A 83 3.99 -10.14 22.95
C VAL A 83 4.41 -11.52 23.41
N LEU A 84 3.48 -12.46 23.53
CA LEU A 84 3.77 -13.84 23.93
C LEU A 84 4.62 -14.60 22.88
N ASP A 85 4.34 -14.38 21.59
CA ASP A 85 5.09 -14.99 20.51
C ASP A 85 6.52 -14.43 20.42
N ASN A 86 6.69 -13.12 20.63
CA ASN A 86 8.02 -12.52 20.70
C ASN A 86 8.86 -13.04 21.88
N LEU A 87 8.23 -13.34 23.02
CA LEU A 87 8.90 -14.00 24.15
C LEU A 87 9.34 -15.43 23.82
N ARG A 88 8.69 -16.06 22.85
CA ARG A 88 9.02 -17.41 22.33
C ARG A 88 9.95 -17.37 21.12
N GLY A 89 10.45 -16.20 20.74
CA GLY A 89 11.33 -16.02 19.58
C GLY A 89 10.59 -16.00 18.22
N VAL A 90 9.25 -15.95 18.21
CA VAL A 90 8.43 -15.87 17.00
C VAL A 90 8.05 -14.41 16.75
N THR A 91 8.58 -13.80 15.69
CA THR A 91 8.29 -12.40 15.35
C THR A 91 6.92 -12.30 14.67
N ARG A 92 5.89 -11.92 15.42
CA ARG A 92 4.55 -11.64 14.91
C ARG A 92 4.24 -10.13 15.02
N GLY A 93 3.60 -9.55 14.00
CA GLY A 93 3.15 -8.16 14.02
C GLY A 93 1.82 -8.05 14.79
N GLY A 94 1.72 -7.05 15.66
CA GLY A 94 0.46 -6.74 16.38
C GLY A 94 -0.18 -5.43 15.94
N SER A 95 0.20 -4.88 14.78
CA SER A 95 -0.37 -3.65 14.23
C SER A 95 -1.50 -4.00 13.27
N THR A 96 -2.66 -3.38 13.43
CA THR A 96 -3.80 -3.53 12.54
C THR A 96 -3.63 -2.70 11.26
N ILE A 97 -4.40 -3.00 10.20
CA ILE A 97 -4.46 -2.19 8.98
C ILE A 97 -4.82 -0.75 9.33
N THR A 98 -5.84 -0.54 10.17
CA THR A 98 -6.24 0.81 10.59
C THR A 98 -5.13 1.54 11.34
N SER A 99 -4.36 0.85 12.18
CA SER A 99 -3.21 1.47 12.85
C SER A 99 -2.06 1.81 11.89
N GLN A 100 -1.90 1.05 10.82
CA GLN A 100 -0.95 1.35 9.75
C GLN A 100 -1.38 2.59 8.94
N VAL A 101 -2.69 2.76 8.67
CA VAL A 101 -3.24 3.98 8.08
C VAL A 101 -3.03 5.16 9.03
N ALA A 102 -3.37 5.02 10.30
CA ALA A 102 -3.18 6.05 11.31
C ALA A 102 -1.72 6.52 11.42
N LYS A 103 -0.77 5.60 11.28
CA LYS A 103 0.67 5.90 11.29
C LYS A 103 1.07 6.92 10.22
N GLN A 104 0.37 7.02 9.10
CA GLN A 104 0.66 8.00 8.04
C GLN A 104 0.47 9.45 8.51
N SER A 105 -0.30 9.68 9.59
CA SER A 105 -0.46 11.01 10.19
C SER A 105 0.75 11.48 11.03
N PHE A 106 1.72 10.57 11.29
CA PHE A 106 2.87 10.85 12.14
C PHE A 106 4.16 10.87 11.31
N VAL A 107 4.58 12.04 10.84
CA VAL A 107 5.79 12.23 10.06
C VAL A 107 6.97 12.55 11.00
N GLY A 108 8.10 11.86 10.83
CA GLY A 108 9.37 12.18 11.49
C GLY A 108 9.48 11.83 12.97
N ASP A 109 8.48 11.21 13.56
CA ASP A 109 8.51 10.84 14.98
C ASP A 109 9.32 9.55 15.22
N GLU A 110 10.14 9.56 16.26
CA GLU A 110 10.84 8.35 16.72
C GLU A 110 9.86 7.25 17.15
N ILE A 111 10.26 6.00 17.00
CA ILE A 111 9.49 4.85 17.48
C ILE A 111 9.46 4.89 19.01
N SER A 112 8.31 5.25 19.57
CA SER A 112 8.10 5.36 21.02
C SER A 112 6.75 4.74 21.43
N ILE A 113 6.66 4.38 22.71
CA ILE A 113 5.39 3.90 23.29
C ILE A 113 4.29 5.00 23.14
N ARG A 114 4.66 6.26 23.32
CA ARG A 114 3.73 7.39 23.15
C ARG A 114 3.16 7.44 21.74
N ARG A 115 3.99 7.23 20.72
CA ARG A 115 3.52 7.15 19.34
C ARG A 115 2.57 5.98 19.13
N LYS A 116 2.85 4.81 19.70
CA LYS A 116 1.97 3.64 19.59
C LYS A 116 0.59 3.89 20.24
N VAL A 117 0.55 4.59 21.35
CA VAL A 117 -0.71 5.00 21.97
C VAL A 117 -1.45 6.01 21.08
N ALA A 118 -0.74 6.97 20.50
CA ALA A 118 -1.31 7.94 19.59
C ALA A 118 -1.87 7.28 18.31
N GLU A 119 -1.13 6.35 17.71
CA GLU A 119 -1.60 5.53 16.57
C GLU A 119 -2.91 4.79 16.93
N ALA A 120 -3.03 4.23 18.13
CA ALA A 120 -4.23 3.54 18.59
C ALA A 120 -5.44 4.49 18.74
N VAL A 121 -5.23 5.69 19.29
CA VAL A 121 -6.29 6.71 19.42
C VAL A 121 -6.78 7.16 18.05
N VAL A 122 -5.85 7.45 17.12
CA VAL A 122 -6.21 7.84 15.75
C VAL A 122 -6.91 6.69 15.02
N ALA A 123 -6.45 5.45 15.19
CA ALA A 123 -7.07 4.28 14.57
C ALA A 123 -8.52 4.10 15.06
N ALA A 124 -8.77 4.21 16.37
CA ALA A 124 -10.13 4.14 16.92
C ALA A 124 -11.03 5.28 16.41
N ASP A 125 -10.48 6.48 16.19
CA ASP A 125 -11.24 7.59 15.63
C ASP A 125 -11.56 7.39 14.14
N LEU A 126 -10.63 6.85 13.36
CA LEU A 126 -10.88 6.48 11.96
C LEU A 126 -12.03 5.46 11.85
N GLU A 127 -12.04 4.42 12.67
CA GLU A 127 -13.10 3.39 12.69
C GLU A 127 -14.48 3.94 13.11
N ARG A 128 -14.53 5.04 13.85
CA ARG A 128 -15.79 5.73 14.15
C ARG A 128 -16.33 6.53 12.97
N ARG A 129 -15.46 7.05 12.10
CA ARG A 129 -15.81 7.95 11.00
C ARG A 129 -15.94 7.26 9.63
N TYR A 130 -15.26 6.17 9.45
CA TYR A 130 -15.18 5.44 8.17
C TYR A 130 -15.53 3.98 8.37
N THR A 131 -16.15 3.38 7.36
CA THR A 131 -16.38 1.93 7.34
C THR A 131 -15.06 1.16 7.16
N LYS A 132 -15.06 -0.11 7.54
CA LYS A 132 -13.93 -1.00 7.31
C LYS A 132 -13.50 -1.03 5.84
N ASP A 133 -14.47 -1.09 4.92
CA ASP A 133 -14.19 -1.10 3.49
C ASP A 133 -13.55 0.19 3.00
N GLN A 134 -14.01 1.33 3.49
CA GLN A 134 -13.39 2.62 3.17
C GLN A 134 -11.94 2.72 3.67
N ILE A 135 -11.67 2.24 4.89
CA ILE A 135 -10.30 2.21 5.44
C ILE A 135 -9.42 1.26 4.64
N LEU A 136 -9.94 0.08 4.28
CA LEU A 136 -9.21 -0.91 3.50
C LEU A 136 -8.92 -0.41 2.07
N GLU A 137 -9.91 0.22 1.42
CA GLU A 137 -9.73 0.84 0.10
C GLU A 137 -8.65 1.93 0.14
N TYR A 138 -8.69 2.79 1.15
CA TYR A 138 -7.63 3.78 1.34
C TYR A 138 -6.28 3.12 1.56
N TYR A 139 -6.22 2.08 2.38
CA TYR A 139 -4.98 1.35 2.67
C TYR A 139 -4.35 0.77 1.41
N ILE A 140 -5.09 0.00 0.63
CA ILE A 140 -4.57 -0.66 -0.58
C ILE A 140 -4.11 0.32 -1.65
N ASN A 141 -4.64 1.56 -1.65
CA ASN A 141 -4.30 2.60 -2.60
C ASN A 141 -3.21 3.58 -2.11
N SER A 142 -2.97 3.65 -0.80
CA SER A 142 -2.04 4.64 -0.22
C SER A 142 -0.70 4.07 0.20
N ILE A 143 -0.62 2.77 0.46
CA ILE A 143 0.60 2.18 1.03
C ILE A 143 1.71 2.02 -0.01
N TYR A 144 2.95 2.13 0.45
CA TYR A 144 4.14 1.93 -0.36
C TYR A 144 4.52 0.45 -0.44
N TRP A 145 4.62 -0.08 -1.66
CA TRP A 145 4.94 -1.48 -1.97
C TRP A 145 6.38 -1.70 -2.41
N GLY A 146 7.23 -0.69 -2.38
CA GLY A 146 8.61 -0.77 -2.87
C GLY A 146 8.74 -0.39 -4.34
N SER A 147 9.98 -0.26 -4.80
CA SER A 147 10.32 0.05 -6.20
C SER A 147 9.58 1.27 -6.80
N GLY A 148 9.19 2.22 -5.97
CA GLY A 148 8.42 3.40 -6.41
C GLY A 148 6.91 3.18 -6.49
N ALA A 149 6.39 1.96 -6.32
CA ALA A 149 4.97 1.66 -6.41
C ALA A 149 4.21 2.08 -5.13
N TYR A 150 3.20 2.91 -5.30
CA TYR A 150 2.22 3.26 -4.28
C TYR A 150 0.85 2.75 -4.73
N GLY A 151 0.22 1.96 -3.89
CA GLY A 151 -1.03 1.27 -4.20
C GLY A 151 -0.84 -0.11 -4.81
N LEU A 152 -1.86 -0.93 -4.63
CA LEU A 152 -1.86 -2.35 -4.96
C LEU A 152 -1.80 -2.59 -6.47
N GLN A 153 -2.53 -1.80 -7.26
CA GLN A 153 -2.55 -1.91 -8.72
C GLN A 153 -1.17 -1.56 -9.31
N SER A 154 -0.57 -0.45 -8.86
CA SER A 154 0.78 -0.05 -9.28
C SER A 154 1.82 -1.12 -8.90
N ALA A 155 1.65 -1.78 -7.76
CA ALA A 155 2.53 -2.87 -7.34
C ALA A 155 2.38 -4.12 -8.22
N ALA A 156 1.15 -4.45 -8.64
CA ALA A 156 0.90 -5.56 -9.57
C ALA A 156 1.60 -5.33 -10.91
N PHE A 157 1.53 -4.13 -11.44
CA PHE A 157 2.28 -3.75 -12.65
C PHE A 157 3.80 -3.78 -12.45
N GLU A 158 4.29 -3.16 -11.36
CA GLU A 158 5.74 -3.07 -11.10
C GLU A 158 6.42 -4.43 -10.98
N TYR A 159 5.76 -5.38 -10.33
CA TYR A 159 6.40 -6.67 -10.04
C TYR A 159 6.02 -7.78 -11.01
N PHE A 160 4.87 -7.69 -11.67
CA PHE A 160 4.35 -8.79 -12.48
C PHE A 160 3.92 -8.37 -13.89
N ASP A 161 3.89 -7.07 -14.19
CA ASP A 161 3.36 -6.53 -15.46
C ASP A 161 1.92 -7.00 -15.72
N LYS A 162 1.08 -6.96 -14.66
CA LYS A 162 -0.29 -7.46 -14.64
C LYS A 162 -1.22 -6.48 -13.95
N THR A 163 -2.49 -6.55 -14.33
CA THR A 163 -3.56 -5.97 -13.52
C THR A 163 -3.79 -6.81 -12.27
N ILE A 164 -4.44 -6.23 -11.27
CA ILE A 164 -4.75 -6.95 -10.02
C ILE A 164 -5.66 -8.15 -10.26
N GLN A 165 -6.52 -8.11 -11.29
CA GLN A 165 -7.43 -9.17 -11.67
C GLN A 165 -6.72 -10.38 -12.30
N GLU A 166 -5.53 -10.17 -12.86
CA GLU A 166 -4.73 -11.20 -13.52
C GLU A 166 -3.75 -11.91 -12.59
N LEU A 167 -3.62 -11.41 -11.34
CA LEU A 167 -2.71 -12.02 -10.37
C LEU A 167 -3.14 -13.44 -10.02
N THR A 168 -2.14 -14.29 -9.84
CA THR A 168 -2.29 -15.61 -9.25
C THR A 168 -2.17 -15.55 -7.72
N LEU A 169 -2.55 -16.61 -7.03
CA LEU A 169 -2.48 -16.68 -5.56
C LEU A 169 -1.05 -16.52 -5.02
N ASP A 170 -0.07 -17.10 -5.68
CA ASP A 170 1.35 -17.00 -5.32
C ASP A 170 1.91 -15.61 -5.58
N GLU A 171 1.46 -14.92 -6.63
CA GLU A 171 1.81 -13.53 -6.92
C GLU A 171 1.19 -12.58 -5.89
N ALA A 172 -0.10 -12.74 -5.55
CA ALA A 172 -0.74 -11.98 -4.48
C ALA A 172 -0.04 -12.18 -3.14
N ALA A 173 0.32 -13.42 -2.78
CA ALA A 173 1.08 -13.71 -1.57
C ALA A 173 2.48 -13.08 -1.60
N THR A 174 3.10 -12.99 -2.76
CA THR A 174 4.40 -12.32 -2.95
C THR A 174 4.29 -10.82 -2.71
N LEU A 175 3.27 -10.15 -3.27
CA LEU A 175 3.04 -8.71 -3.03
C LEU A 175 2.89 -8.43 -1.53
N VAL A 176 2.07 -9.19 -0.84
CA VAL A 176 1.82 -8.99 0.59
C VAL A 176 3.09 -9.16 1.44
N VAL A 177 4.03 -10.01 1.03
CA VAL A 177 5.35 -10.11 1.67
C VAL A 177 6.13 -8.81 1.58
N ILE A 178 6.06 -8.12 0.44
CA ILE A 178 6.84 -6.91 0.16
C ILE A 178 6.42 -5.74 1.06
N ILE A 179 5.11 -5.57 1.34
CA ILE A 179 4.58 -4.47 2.19
C ILE A 179 5.31 -4.41 3.54
N ARG A 180 5.56 -5.54 4.15
CA ARG A 180 6.11 -5.61 5.52
C ARG A 180 7.45 -4.87 5.64
N SER A 181 8.30 -4.97 4.64
CA SER A 181 9.58 -4.27 4.56
C SER A 181 10.10 -4.31 3.12
N PRO A 182 9.75 -3.34 2.25
CA PRO A 182 10.05 -3.40 0.83
C PRO A 182 11.53 -3.50 0.50
N ALA A 183 12.40 -2.89 1.31
CA ALA A 183 13.85 -2.99 1.13
C ALA A 183 14.39 -4.38 1.50
N TYR A 184 13.83 -5.01 2.55
CA TYR A 184 14.27 -6.31 3.05
C TYR A 184 13.68 -7.47 2.24
N TYR A 185 12.46 -7.33 1.75
CA TYR A 185 11.74 -8.32 0.94
C TYR A 185 11.68 -7.94 -0.55
N ASN A 186 12.74 -7.28 -1.07
CA ASN A 186 12.81 -6.99 -2.50
C ASN A 186 13.01 -8.30 -3.28
N PRO A 187 12.05 -8.72 -4.13
CA PRO A 187 12.12 -10.02 -4.79
C PRO A 187 13.21 -10.12 -5.85
N ARG A 188 13.62 -8.99 -6.44
CA ARG A 188 14.75 -8.95 -7.40
C ARG A 188 16.10 -9.10 -6.72
N LYS A 189 16.21 -8.69 -5.43
CA LYS A 189 17.47 -8.76 -4.68
C LYS A 189 17.57 -9.99 -3.78
N TYR A 190 16.46 -10.43 -3.21
CA TYR A 190 16.40 -11.46 -2.18
C TYR A 190 15.29 -12.49 -2.44
N PRO A 191 15.30 -13.18 -3.63
CA PRO A 191 14.23 -14.07 -4.04
C PRO A 191 13.96 -15.21 -3.04
N ASP A 192 15.01 -15.84 -2.49
CA ASP A 192 14.84 -16.96 -1.56
C ASP A 192 14.13 -16.54 -0.27
N ARG A 193 14.45 -15.36 0.24
CA ARG A 193 13.81 -14.78 1.43
C ARG A 193 12.32 -14.48 1.18
N VAL A 194 12.01 -13.99 -0.01
CA VAL A 194 10.63 -13.71 -0.43
C VAL A 194 9.85 -15.02 -0.59
N LEU A 195 10.45 -16.04 -1.22
CA LEU A 195 9.85 -17.36 -1.38
C LEU A 195 9.51 -18.01 -0.03
N GLU A 196 10.45 -17.99 0.91
CA GLU A 196 10.23 -18.52 2.26
C GLU A 196 9.05 -17.80 2.94
N ARG A 197 9.04 -16.48 2.89
CA ARG A 197 7.98 -15.70 3.55
C ARG A 197 6.64 -15.84 2.82
N ARG A 198 6.62 -15.91 1.47
CA ARG A 198 5.44 -16.21 0.67
C ARG A 198 4.80 -17.53 1.10
N ASN A 199 5.61 -18.56 1.24
CA ASN A 199 5.13 -19.86 1.66
C ASN A 199 4.53 -19.84 3.08
N ASN A 200 5.10 -19.03 3.99
CA ASN A 200 4.54 -18.80 5.32
C ASN A 200 3.18 -18.08 5.25
N VAL A 201 3.00 -17.11 4.36
CA VAL A 201 1.69 -16.46 4.14
C VAL A 201 0.66 -17.47 3.65
N LEU A 202 1.02 -18.34 2.69
CA LEU A 202 0.14 -19.39 2.19
C LEU A 202 -0.24 -20.42 3.29
N ASP A 203 0.69 -20.72 4.23
CA ASP A 203 0.40 -21.55 5.39
C ASP A 203 -0.61 -20.88 6.34
N ILE A 204 -0.49 -19.60 6.55
CA ILE A 204 -1.45 -18.82 7.36
C ILE A 204 -2.82 -18.88 6.67
N MET A 205 -2.90 -18.61 5.37
CA MET A 205 -4.16 -18.66 4.61
C MET A 205 -4.83 -20.03 4.70
N LEU A 206 -4.06 -21.11 4.61
CA LEU A 206 -4.56 -22.47 4.77
C LEU A 206 -5.09 -22.69 6.19
N LYS A 207 -4.34 -22.28 7.21
CA LYS A 207 -4.72 -22.41 8.62
C LYS A 207 -5.98 -21.65 8.97
N GLU A 208 -6.14 -20.44 8.44
CA GLU A 208 -7.31 -19.57 8.66
C GLU A 208 -8.50 -19.94 7.75
N GLY A 209 -8.34 -20.95 6.86
CA GLY A 209 -9.42 -21.46 6.01
C GLY A 209 -9.73 -20.60 4.77
N PHE A 210 -8.87 -19.65 4.41
CA PHE A 210 -9.03 -18.84 3.20
C PHE A 210 -8.75 -19.63 1.92
N ILE A 211 -7.92 -20.66 2.00
CA ILE A 211 -7.59 -21.55 0.89
C ILE A 211 -7.60 -23.01 1.35
N VAL A 212 -7.69 -23.93 0.40
CA VAL A 212 -7.61 -25.39 0.67
C VAL A 212 -6.20 -25.92 0.36
N ASP A 213 -5.89 -27.11 0.88
CA ASP A 213 -4.55 -27.71 0.81
C ASP A 213 -3.99 -27.80 -0.63
N ILE A 214 -4.82 -28.15 -1.61
CA ILE A 214 -4.38 -28.24 -3.01
C ILE A 214 -3.96 -26.86 -3.56
N GLN A 215 -4.67 -25.78 -3.19
CA GLN A 215 -4.33 -24.42 -3.59
C GLN A 215 -3.02 -23.98 -2.95
N ALA A 216 -2.85 -24.24 -1.64
CA ALA A 216 -1.62 -23.91 -0.93
C ALA A 216 -0.40 -24.62 -1.54
N ARG A 217 -0.51 -25.92 -1.82
CA ARG A 217 0.58 -26.69 -2.46
C ARG A 217 0.90 -26.19 -3.84
N SER A 218 -0.11 -25.93 -4.67
CA SER A 218 0.09 -25.42 -6.03
C SER A 218 0.80 -24.07 -6.01
N ALA A 219 0.34 -23.13 -5.18
CA ALA A 219 0.93 -21.80 -5.06
C ALA A 219 2.37 -21.83 -4.50
N LYS A 220 2.69 -22.76 -3.59
CA LYS A 220 4.05 -22.93 -3.06
C LYS A 220 5.03 -23.49 -4.08
N LEU A 221 4.56 -24.34 -5.01
CA LEU A 221 5.37 -24.92 -6.07
C LEU A 221 5.59 -23.93 -7.23
N ALA A 222 4.78 -22.89 -7.33
CA ALA A 222 4.92 -21.87 -8.38
C ALA A 222 6.27 -21.15 -8.26
N PRO A 223 7.01 -20.99 -9.37
CA PRO A 223 8.27 -20.25 -9.39
C PRO A 223 8.01 -18.78 -9.08
N LEU A 224 8.98 -18.12 -8.47
CA LEU A 224 8.94 -16.67 -8.31
C LEU A 224 9.42 -16.03 -9.62
N VAL A 225 8.48 -15.57 -10.43
CA VAL A 225 8.76 -14.86 -11.69
C VAL A 225 8.42 -13.39 -11.45
N ILE A 226 9.43 -12.54 -11.50
CA ILE A 226 9.28 -11.09 -11.33
C ILE A 226 9.56 -10.44 -12.68
N SER A 227 8.70 -9.54 -13.10
CA SER A 227 8.92 -8.72 -14.28
C SER A 227 10.25 -7.99 -14.18
N GLU A 228 11.02 -8.00 -15.25
CA GLU A 228 12.17 -7.11 -15.33
C GLU A 228 11.65 -5.67 -15.26
N GLN A 229 12.35 -4.82 -14.49
CA GLN A 229 12.02 -3.39 -14.57
C GLN A 229 12.14 -3.03 -16.04
N ASN A 230 11.04 -2.66 -16.63
CA ASN A 230 11.07 -1.89 -17.84
C ASN A 230 11.75 -0.57 -17.45
N ASN A 231 13.09 -0.57 -17.49
CA ASN A 231 13.80 0.64 -17.84
C ASN A 231 13.32 0.92 -19.27
N ILE A 232 12.12 1.49 -19.40
CA ILE A 232 11.84 2.31 -20.56
C ILE A 232 13.01 3.26 -20.49
N GLU A 233 14.03 3.00 -21.34
CA GLU A 233 15.04 4.01 -21.61
C GLU A 233 14.21 5.24 -21.93
N ASN A 234 14.13 6.14 -20.95
CA ASN A 234 13.27 7.31 -21.03
C ASN A 234 13.87 8.27 -22.04
N ASN A 235 13.80 7.87 -23.33
CA ASN A 235 14.00 8.82 -24.43
C ASN A 235 12.98 9.95 -24.35
N ALA A 236 11.91 9.74 -23.56
CA ALA A 236 10.89 10.72 -23.25
C ALA A 236 11.22 11.55 -21.98
N GLU A 237 12.17 11.16 -21.14
CA GLU A 237 12.45 11.84 -19.87
C GLU A 237 12.76 13.33 -20.03
N HIS A 238 13.53 13.66 -21.07
CA HIS A 238 13.81 15.04 -21.41
C HIS A 238 12.56 15.81 -21.91
N VAL A 239 11.70 15.13 -22.68
CA VAL A 239 10.46 15.72 -23.19
C VAL A 239 9.49 15.94 -22.03
N SER A 240 9.32 14.94 -21.18
CA SER A 240 8.46 14.98 -20.00
C SER A 240 8.92 16.05 -19.00
N ALA A 241 10.22 16.12 -18.74
CA ALA A 241 10.81 17.17 -17.89
C ALA A 241 10.56 18.56 -18.45
N GLU A 242 10.69 18.74 -19.77
CA GLU A 242 10.44 20.02 -20.43
C GLU A 242 8.95 20.38 -20.42
N VAL A 243 8.05 19.43 -20.70
CA VAL A 243 6.58 19.62 -20.59
C VAL A 243 6.21 20.03 -19.17
N LYS A 244 6.70 19.30 -18.16
CA LYS A 244 6.47 19.63 -16.75
C LYS A 244 7.02 21.02 -16.40
N ARG A 245 8.20 21.35 -16.89
CA ARG A 245 8.80 22.67 -16.69
C ARG A 245 7.92 23.79 -17.29
N GLN A 246 7.39 23.59 -18.48
CA GLN A 246 6.51 24.56 -19.14
C GLN A 246 5.19 24.70 -18.39
N LEU A 247 4.50 23.59 -18.07
CA LEU A 247 3.23 23.62 -17.31
C LEU A 247 3.37 24.40 -15.98
N LEU A 248 4.48 24.23 -15.29
CA LEU A 248 4.71 24.87 -13.99
C LEU A 248 5.15 26.34 -14.08
N ASN A 249 5.86 26.73 -15.14
CA ASN A 249 6.55 28.02 -15.16
C ASN A 249 6.05 28.98 -16.26
N ASP A 250 5.47 28.47 -17.35
CA ASP A 250 5.05 29.33 -18.45
C ASP A 250 3.74 30.08 -18.09
N PRO A 251 3.70 31.41 -18.28
CA PRO A 251 2.50 32.21 -18.05
C PRO A 251 1.26 31.78 -18.83
N GLN A 252 1.42 31.17 -20.01
CA GLN A 252 0.30 30.68 -20.81
C GLN A 252 -0.54 29.61 -20.09
N PHE A 253 0.06 28.89 -19.12
CA PHE A 253 -0.59 27.89 -18.27
C PHE A 253 -1.07 28.45 -16.92
N ALA A 254 -1.16 29.77 -16.76
CA ALA A 254 -1.65 30.40 -15.53
C ALA A 254 -3.08 29.99 -15.15
N PHE A 255 -3.87 29.50 -16.11
CA PHE A 255 -5.22 28.96 -15.86
C PHE A 255 -5.20 27.67 -15.02
N LEU A 256 -4.08 26.96 -14.94
CA LEU A 256 -3.90 25.79 -14.06
C LEU A 256 -3.69 26.20 -12.59
N GLY A 257 -3.22 27.43 -12.33
CA GLY A 257 -2.98 27.96 -10.99
C GLY A 257 -2.08 29.18 -11.02
N ASN A 258 -2.26 30.06 -10.02
CA ASN A 258 -1.50 31.32 -9.93
C ASN A 258 -0.07 31.10 -9.45
N THR A 259 0.19 30.04 -8.70
CA THR A 259 1.52 29.67 -8.19
C THR A 259 1.93 28.29 -8.71
N LYS A 260 3.24 28.00 -8.63
CA LYS A 260 3.76 26.67 -8.94
C LYS A 260 3.14 25.58 -8.07
N GLU A 261 2.87 25.88 -6.81
CA GLU A 261 2.24 24.98 -5.85
C GLU A 261 0.79 24.68 -6.25
N ASP A 262 0.05 25.70 -6.72
CA ASP A 262 -1.32 25.51 -7.20
C ASP A 262 -1.37 24.66 -8.48
N ARG A 263 -0.38 24.86 -9.38
CA ARG A 263 -0.27 24.11 -10.64
C ARG A 263 0.15 22.64 -10.46
N LYS A 264 0.86 22.33 -9.35
CA LYS A 264 1.21 20.95 -8.99
C LYS A 264 0.02 20.14 -8.45
N LYS A 265 -1.05 20.82 -8.00
CA LYS A 265 -2.23 20.18 -7.41
C LYS A 265 -3.32 19.86 -8.43
N LYS A 266 -3.13 20.26 -9.66
CA LYS A 266 -4.03 20.01 -10.79
C LYS A 266 -3.38 19.14 -11.87
#